data_99e20296feaf59e164003becfa3a7a0d
#
_entry.id   99e20296feaf59e164003becfa3a7a0d
#
_cell.length_a   1.000
_cell.length_b   1.000
_cell.length_c   1.000
_cell.angle_alpha   90.00
_cell.angle_beta   90.00
_cell.angle_gamma   90.00
#
_symmetry.space_group_name_H-M   'P 1'
#
loop_
_entity.id
_entity.type
_entity.pdbx_description
1 polymer ?
#
loop_
_entity_poly.entity_id
_entity_poly.type
_entity_poly.pdbx_seq_one_letter_code
_entity_poly.pdbx_strand_id
1 'polypeptide(L)'
;MKLNKQNLTQLAPEVQLPVYTATSQGIAHIGVGGFHRAHQAYYTDALMNTGEALDWSICGVGLRAEDRKARDDLAGQDYLFTLYELGDSDDTEVRVIGAISDMLLAEDSAQALIDKLASPEIRIVSLTITEGGYCIDDSNGEFMAHLPQIQHDLTHPKAPKTVFGFICAALTQRRAAGIPAFTVMSCDNLPHNGAVTRKALLAFAALHNAELHDWIKANVSFPNAMVDRITPMTSTAHRLQLHDEHGIDDAWPVVCEPFVQWVLEDKFVNGRPAWEKVGVQFTDDVTPYEEMKIGLLNGSHLALTYLGFLKGYRFVHETMNDPVFVAYMRAYMDLDVTPNLAPVPGIDLTEYKQTLVDRFSNQAIADQLERVCSDGSSKFPKFTVPTINRLIADGRETERAALVVAAWALYLKGVDENGVSYKIPDPRAEFCQGLVSDDALISKRLLGVEEIFGTAIPNSPEFVAAFERCFVSLRDNGVTATLVQLLKKPN
;
A
#
# COMPACT_ATOMS: atom_id res chain seq x y z
N MET A 1 -0.03 1.19 -31.72
CA MET A 1 1.42 1.34 -32.06
C MET A 1 2.24 0.85 -30.89
N LYS A 2 3.26 0.02 -31.11
CA LYS A 2 4.13 -0.50 -30.05
C LYS A 2 4.87 0.64 -29.34
N LEU A 3 4.78 0.69 -28.01
CA LEU A 3 5.48 1.67 -27.19
C LEU A 3 7.00 1.40 -27.22
N ASN A 4 7.79 2.36 -27.62
CA ASN A 4 9.26 2.40 -27.54
C ASN A 4 9.77 3.81 -27.85
N LYS A 5 11.05 4.09 -27.60
CA LYS A 5 11.65 5.43 -27.82
C LYS A 5 11.56 5.93 -29.27
N GLN A 6 11.57 5.04 -30.25
CA GLN A 6 11.51 5.43 -31.68
C GLN A 6 10.10 5.92 -32.08
N ASN A 7 9.08 5.41 -31.42
CA ASN A 7 7.68 5.69 -31.75
C ASN A 7 7.07 6.84 -30.92
N LEU A 8 7.76 7.36 -29.91
CA LEU A 8 7.20 8.40 -29.01
C LEU A 8 6.63 9.60 -29.77
N THR A 9 7.37 10.11 -30.77
CA THR A 9 6.95 11.28 -31.54
C THR A 9 5.75 11.05 -32.47
N GLN A 10 5.29 9.81 -32.58
CA GLN A 10 4.15 9.40 -33.40
C GLN A 10 2.89 9.17 -32.54
N LEU A 11 3.00 9.26 -31.23
CA LEU A 11 1.85 9.17 -30.33
C LEU A 11 0.97 10.42 -30.44
N ALA A 12 -0.28 10.28 -30.06
CA ALA A 12 -1.24 11.37 -30.11
C ALA A 12 -0.79 12.57 -29.23
N PRO A 13 -1.06 13.80 -29.63
CA PRO A 13 -0.55 15.02 -28.97
C PRO A 13 -0.98 15.17 -27.50
N GLU A 14 -2.10 14.57 -27.11
CA GLU A 14 -2.62 14.57 -25.73
C GLU A 14 -1.82 13.64 -24.81
N VAL A 15 -1.02 12.71 -25.34
CA VAL A 15 -0.17 11.82 -24.54
C VAL A 15 1.04 12.59 -24.04
N GLN A 16 1.19 12.69 -22.74
CA GLN A 16 2.35 13.33 -22.12
C GLN A 16 3.58 12.44 -22.27
N LEU A 17 4.67 12.98 -22.79
CA LEU A 17 5.90 12.23 -23.11
C LEU A 17 7.07 12.68 -22.23
N PRO A 18 8.03 11.78 -21.90
CA PRO A 18 9.27 12.20 -21.28
C PRO A 18 10.09 13.06 -22.25
N VAL A 19 10.57 14.22 -21.77
CA VAL A 19 11.35 15.18 -22.58
C VAL A 19 12.86 15.02 -22.40
N TYR A 20 13.30 14.16 -21.51
CA TYR A 20 14.71 13.86 -21.25
C TYR A 20 15.17 12.63 -22.04
N THR A 21 16.46 12.56 -22.36
CA THR A 21 17.03 11.47 -23.18
C THR A 21 18.20 10.76 -22.53
N ALA A 22 19.03 11.48 -21.76
CA ALA A 22 20.24 10.95 -21.15
C ALA A 22 20.08 10.97 -19.63
N THR A 23 20.19 9.82 -18.99
CA THR A 23 20.05 9.66 -17.54
C THR A 23 21.11 8.72 -16.97
N SER A 24 21.39 8.86 -15.68
CA SER A 24 22.15 7.88 -14.90
C SER A 24 21.38 7.44 -13.67
N GLN A 25 21.68 6.26 -13.17
CA GLN A 25 20.91 5.62 -12.12
C GLN A 25 21.38 6.07 -10.75
N GLY A 26 20.53 6.76 -9.99
CA GLY A 26 20.74 7.12 -8.60
C GLY A 26 19.95 6.28 -7.60
N ILE A 27 18.92 5.57 -8.11
CA ILE A 27 18.00 4.75 -7.33
C ILE A 27 18.04 3.32 -7.82
N ALA A 28 18.13 2.36 -6.91
CA ALA A 28 17.79 0.96 -7.17
C ALA A 28 16.46 0.66 -6.46
N HIS A 29 15.47 0.11 -7.19
CA HIS A 29 14.16 -0.20 -6.62
C HIS A 29 13.89 -1.70 -6.66
N ILE A 30 13.65 -2.30 -5.49
CA ILE A 30 13.32 -3.72 -5.35
C ILE A 30 11.80 -3.88 -5.25
N GLY A 31 11.22 -4.63 -6.20
CA GLY A 31 9.79 -4.88 -6.25
C GLY A 31 9.06 -3.98 -7.24
N VAL A 32 9.52 -3.93 -8.50
CA VAL A 32 8.88 -3.14 -9.56
C VAL A 32 7.48 -3.69 -9.83
N GLY A 33 6.47 -3.05 -9.23
CA GLY A 33 5.07 -3.39 -9.37
C GLY A 33 4.21 -2.25 -9.92
N GLY A 34 2.89 -2.42 -9.89
CA GLY A 34 1.95 -1.37 -10.30
C GLY A 34 2.10 -0.12 -9.44
N PHE A 35 2.09 -0.30 -8.11
CA PHE A 35 2.18 0.83 -7.19
C PHE A 35 3.48 1.63 -7.36
N HIS A 36 4.65 0.97 -7.41
CA HIS A 36 5.92 1.67 -7.65
C HIS A 36 5.90 2.51 -8.92
N ARG A 37 5.36 1.94 -10.03
CA ARG A 37 5.29 2.62 -11.32
C ARG A 37 4.32 3.80 -11.32
N ALA A 38 3.21 3.69 -10.59
CA ALA A 38 2.23 4.74 -10.43
C ALA A 38 2.59 5.79 -9.37
N HIS A 39 3.64 5.58 -8.57
CA HIS A 39 3.98 6.44 -7.44
C HIS A 39 5.43 6.97 -7.52
N GLN A 40 6.43 6.23 -7.01
CA GLN A 40 7.81 6.73 -7.01
C GLN A 40 8.35 7.00 -8.42
N ALA A 41 8.07 6.12 -9.39
CA ALA A 41 8.51 6.33 -10.76
C ALA A 41 7.81 7.54 -11.40
N TYR A 42 6.52 7.77 -11.11
CA TYR A 42 5.77 8.96 -11.52
C TYR A 42 6.42 10.24 -11.01
N TYR A 43 6.68 10.37 -9.69
CA TYR A 43 7.31 11.58 -9.14
C TYR A 43 8.74 11.79 -9.67
N THR A 44 9.48 10.71 -9.87
CA THR A 44 10.85 10.80 -10.41
C THR A 44 10.82 11.25 -11.87
N ASP A 45 9.92 10.69 -12.66
CA ASP A 45 9.71 11.11 -14.06
C ASP A 45 9.27 12.58 -14.16
N ALA A 46 8.32 12.99 -13.32
CA ALA A 46 7.85 14.37 -13.28
C ALA A 46 9.01 15.35 -12.98
N LEU A 47 9.88 15.01 -12.04
CA LEU A 47 11.06 15.82 -11.72
C LEU A 47 12.08 15.81 -12.86
N MET A 48 12.35 14.68 -13.48
CA MET A 48 13.26 14.57 -14.65
C MET A 48 12.75 15.38 -15.83
N ASN A 49 11.45 15.49 -16.01
CA ASN A 49 10.83 16.32 -17.05
C ASN A 49 11.02 17.83 -16.84
N THR A 50 11.41 18.27 -15.64
CA THR A 50 11.86 19.67 -15.43
C THR A 50 13.30 19.95 -15.87
N GLY A 51 14.03 18.92 -16.33
CA GLY A 51 15.46 18.97 -16.64
C GLY A 51 16.37 18.76 -15.43
N GLU A 52 15.80 18.54 -14.25
CA GLU A 52 16.53 18.23 -13.02
C GLU A 52 16.59 16.72 -12.75
N ALA A 53 17.42 16.30 -11.79
CA ALA A 53 17.51 14.92 -11.32
C ALA A 53 17.76 13.86 -12.42
N LEU A 54 18.43 14.22 -13.50
CA LEU A 54 18.77 13.27 -14.59
C LEU A 54 19.77 12.19 -14.16
N ASP A 55 20.41 12.36 -13.00
CA ASP A 55 21.29 11.41 -12.33
C ASP A 55 20.56 10.56 -11.26
N TRP A 56 19.22 10.51 -11.32
CA TRP A 56 18.37 9.80 -10.38
C TRP A 56 17.38 8.84 -11.04
N SER A 57 17.65 8.41 -12.28
CA SER A 57 16.82 7.37 -12.88
C SER A 57 16.88 6.07 -12.06
N ILE A 58 15.92 5.22 -12.27
CA ILE A 58 15.68 4.03 -11.46
C ILE A 58 16.22 2.79 -12.18
N CYS A 59 17.04 2.00 -11.50
CA CYS A 59 17.32 0.60 -11.84
C CYS A 59 16.32 -0.27 -11.10
N GLY A 60 15.37 -0.89 -11.80
CA GLY A 60 14.48 -1.88 -11.23
C GLY A 60 15.22 -3.15 -10.82
N VAL A 61 14.72 -3.84 -9.80
CA VAL A 61 15.26 -5.10 -9.29
C VAL A 61 14.15 -6.10 -9.05
N GLY A 62 14.25 -7.26 -9.70
CA GLY A 62 13.41 -8.42 -9.47
C GLY A 62 14.16 -9.52 -8.73
N LEU A 63 13.58 -9.99 -7.62
CA LEU A 63 14.16 -11.07 -6.82
C LEU A 63 13.54 -12.44 -7.07
N ARG A 64 12.37 -12.48 -7.73
CA ARG A 64 11.58 -13.69 -7.95
C ARG A 64 11.59 -14.08 -9.43
N ALA A 65 11.36 -15.37 -9.70
CA ALA A 65 11.26 -15.89 -11.08
C ALA A 65 10.13 -15.21 -11.89
N GLU A 66 9.03 -14.86 -11.22
CA GLU A 66 7.86 -14.21 -11.82
C GLU A 66 8.19 -12.80 -12.35
N ASP A 67 9.21 -12.15 -11.79
CA ASP A 67 9.63 -10.79 -12.18
C ASP A 67 10.25 -10.76 -13.59
N ARG A 68 10.63 -11.94 -14.15
CA ARG A 68 11.19 -12.07 -15.51
C ARG A 68 10.26 -11.52 -16.59
N LYS A 69 8.97 -11.87 -16.51
CA LYS A 69 8.00 -11.38 -17.50
C LYS A 69 7.92 -9.84 -17.48
N ALA A 70 7.88 -9.26 -16.30
CA ALA A 70 7.82 -7.80 -16.13
C ALA A 70 9.06 -7.11 -16.71
N ARG A 71 10.25 -7.66 -16.42
CA ARG A 71 11.52 -7.17 -17.00
C ARG A 71 11.52 -7.26 -18.53
N ASP A 72 11.11 -8.39 -19.09
CA ASP A 72 11.12 -8.61 -20.53
C ASP A 72 10.11 -7.70 -21.25
N ASP A 73 8.92 -7.49 -20.68
CA ASP A 73 7.92 -6.55 -21.16
C ASP A 73 8.48 -5.12 -21.18
N LEU A 74 9.10 -4.64 -20.09
CA LEU A 74 9.71 -3.31 -20.03
C LEU A 74 10.92 -3.18 -20.97
N ALA A 75 11.82 -4.14 -20.98
CA ALA A 75 13.00 -4.13 -21.87
C ALA A 75 12.59 -4.10 -23.34
N GLY A 76 11.50 -4.80 -23.71
CA GLY A 76 10.93 -4.77 -25.04
C GLY A 76 10.36 -3.41 -25.46
N GLN A 77 10.27 -2.44 -24.55
CA GLN A 77 9.73 -1.09 -24.70
C GLN A 77 10.73 0.00 -24.31
N ASP A 78 12.03 -0.30 -24.32
CA ASP A 78 13.09 0.62 -23.86
C ASP A 78 12.87 1.12 -22.41
N TYR A 79 12.28 0.27 -21.55
CA TYR A 79 11.85 0.54 -20.17
C TYR A 79 10.78 1.63 -20.01
N LEU A 80 10.13 2.04 -21.08
CA LEU A 80 8.97 2.92 -21.04
C LEU A 80 7.72 2.13 -20.62
N PHE A 81 6.79 2.82 -20.00
CA PHE A 81 5.44 2.29 -19.75
C PHE A 81 4.42 3.43 -19.70
N THR A 82 3.18 3.09 -19.97
CA THR A 82 2.08 4.06 -19.90
C THR A 82 1.49 4.07 -18.50
N LEU A 83 1.39 5.26 -17.93
CA LEU A 83 0.56 5.56 -16.78
C LEU A 83 -0.78 6.08 -17.30
N TYR A 84 -1.85 5.34 -17.00
CA TYR A 84 -3.21 5.64 -17.43
C TYR A 84 -3.99 6.08 -16.20
N GLU A 85 -4.10 7.41 -16.02
CA GLU A 85 -4.79 8.03 -14.90
C GLU A 85 -6.27 8.14 -15.24
N LEU A 86 -7.11 7.34 -14.60
CA LEU A 86 -8.55 7.29 -14.82
C LEU A 86 -9.27 8.22 -13.84
N GLY A 87 -9.62 9.41 -14.31
CA GLY A 87 -10.52 10.34 -13.61
C GLY A 87 -11.97 10.19 -14.05
N ASP A 88 -12.88 10.95 -13.43
CA ASP A 88 -14.27 11.00 -13.85
C ASP A 88 -14.39 11.69 -15.22
N SER A 89 -15.07 11.02 -16.16
CA SER A 89 -15.47 11.46 -17.51
C SER A 89 -14.40 12.16 -18.37
N ASP A 90 -13.94 13.36 -18.05
CA ASP A 90 -13.03 14.17 -18.86
C ASP A 90 -11.63 14.34 -18.26
N ASP A 91 -11.40 13.83 -17.04
CA ASP A 91 -10.14 13.94 -16.29
C ASP A 91 -9.21 12.72 -16.49
N THR A 92 -9.35 12.01 -17.60
CA THR A 92 -8.48 10.88 -17.93
C THR A 92 -7.20 11.41 -18.59
N GLU A 93 -6.04 11.10 -18.01
CA GLU A 93 -4.74 11.46 -18.54
C GLU A 93 -3.92 10.22 -18.91
N VAL A 94 -3.18 10.34 -20.01
CA VAL A 94 -2.24 9.31 -20.47
C VAL A 94 -0.83 9.89 -20.49
N ARG A 95 0.06 9.25 -19.77
CA ARG A 95 1.44 9.68 -19.65
C ARG A 95 2.40 8.51 -19.90
N VAL A 96 3.42 8.73 -20.70
CA VAL A 96 4.52 7.78 -20.84
C VAL A 96 5.59 8.12 -19.80
N ILE A 97 5.92 7.13 -18.97
CA ILE A 97 6.94 7.24 -17.91
C ILE A 97 8.23 6.59 -18.40
N GLY A 98 9.34 7.31 -18.25
CA GLY A 98 10.69 6.86 -18.62
C GLY A 98 11.69 6.85 -17.47
N ALA A 99 11.25 7.05 -16.23
CA ALA A 99 12.14 7.13 -15.07
C ALA A 99 12.88 5.81 -14.76
N ILE A 100 12.32 4.66 -15.14
CA ILE A 100 13.02 3.37 -15.08
C ILE A 100 13.90 3.26 -16.32
N SER A 101 15.20 3.05 -16.14
CA SER A 101 16.17 3.00 -17.24
C SER A 101 16.79 1.62 -17.45
N ASP A 102 16.59 0.70 -16.52
CA ASP A 102 17.07 -0.69 -16.55
C ASP A 102 16.31 -1.53 -15.52
N MET A 103 16.37 -2.86 -15.65
CA MET A 103 15.86 -3.80 -14.64
C MET A 103 16.69 -5.06 -14.60
N LEU A 104 17.29 -5.34 -13.43
CA LEU A 104 18.09 -6.51 -13.14
C LEU A 104 17.27 -7.59 -12.43
N LEU A 105 17.57 -8.85 -12.74
CA LEU A 105 17.00 -10.00 -12.05
C LEU A 105 18.10 -10.73 -11.25
N ALA A 106 17.80 -11.02 -9.99
CA ALA A 106 18.69 -11.81 -9.12
C ALA A 106 18.98 -13.20 -9.71
N GLU A 107 18.02 -13.78 -10.44
CA GLU A 107 18.09 -15.08 -11.08
C GLU A 107 19.11 -15.11 -12.23
N ASP A 108 19.29 -14.00 -12.94
CA ASP A 108 20.26 -13.91 -14.04
C ASP A 108 21.70 -13.83 -13.49
N SER A 109 21.93 -13.02 -12.46
CA SER A 109 23.21 -12.94 -11.75
C SER A 109 23.06 -12.21 -10.41
N ALA A 110 23.16 -12.96 -9.33
CA ALA A 110 23.20 -12.38 -7.99
C ALA A 110 24.38 -11.40 -7.82
N GLN A 111 25.57 -11.75 -8.38
CA GLN A 111 26.74 -10.89 -8.29
C GLN A 111 26.57 -9.57 -9.04
N ALA A 112 26.00 -9.58 -10.25
CA ALA A 112 25.75 -8.35 -11.01
C ALA A 112 24.78 -7.43 -10.27
N LEU A 113 23.78 -7.98 -9.59
CA LEU A 113 22.85 -7.22 -8.75
C LEU A 113 23.57 -6.64 -7.52
N ILE A 114 24.40 -7.43 -6.82
CA ILE A 114 25.19 -6.94 -5.69
C ILE A 114 26.12 -5.81 -6.15
N ASP A 115 26.82 -5.96 -7.27
CA ASP A 115 27.73 -4.94 -7.81
C ASP A 115 26.97 -3.65 -8.19
N LYS A 116 25.78 -3.77 -8.77
CA LYS A 116 24.91 -2.62 -9.06
C LYS A 116 24.52 -1.87 -7.78
N LEU A 117 24.02 -2.56 -6.76
CA LEU A 117 23.66 -1.96 -5.49
C LEU A 117 24.89 -1.36 -4.77
N ALA A 118 26.07 -1.98 -4.95
CA ALA A 118 27.32 -1.51 -4.35
C ALA A 118 27.94 -0.32 -5.11
N SER A 119 27.49 -0.01 -6.33
CA SER A 119 28.08 1.07 -7.12
C SER A 119 27.87 2.44 -6.45
N PRO A 120 28.84 3.37 -6.56
CA PRO A 120 28.77 4.69 -5.91
C PRO A 120 27.63 5.56 -6.42
N GLU A 121 27.13 5.30 -7.64
CA GLU A 121 26.02 6.01 -8.25
C GLU A 121 24.69 5.76 -7.54
N ILE A 122 24.48 4.54 -7.00
CA ILE A 122 23.27 4.19 -6.26
C ILE A 122 23.32 4.83 -4.87
N ARG A 123 22.47 5.79 -4.63
CA ARG A 123 22.39 6.58 -3.39
C ARG A 123 21.16 6.25 -2.56
N ILE A 124 20.14 5.65 -3.20
CA ILE A 124 18.91 5.19 -2.55
C ILE A 124 18.60 3.77 -3.03
N VAL A 125 18.30 2.89 -2.09
CA VAL A 125 17.67 1.58 -2.36
C VAL A 125 16.25 1.65 -1.83
N SER A 126 15.25 1.66 -2.72
CA SER A 126 13.85 1.74 -2.36
C SER A 126 13.14 0.40 -2.51
N LEU A 127 12.08 0.20 -1.72
CA LEU A 127 11.41 -1.09 -1.56
C LEU A 127 9.89 -0.95 -1.73
N THR A 128 9.28 -1.86 -2.51
CA THR A 128 7.87 -2.23 -2.46
C THR A 128 7.78 -3.76 -2.51
N ILE A 129 7.96 -4.39 -1.37
CA ILE A 129 8.13 -5.85 -1.22
C ILE A 129 6.98 -6.52 -0.47
N THR A 130 5.94 -5.75 -0.15
CA THR A 130 4.79 -6.12 0.67
C THR A 130 5.15 -6.51 2.12
N GLU A 131 4.15 -6.64 2.98
CA GLU A 131 4.35 -6.91 4.42
C GLU A 131 5.20 -8.16 4.67
N GLY A 132 4.91 -9.24 3.93
CA GLY A 132 5.62 -10.52 4.08
C GLY A 132 7.11 -10.45 3.73
N GLY A 133 7.52 -9.49 2.89
CA GLY A 133 8.91 -9.29 2.47
C GLY A 133 9.82 -8.82 3.60
N TYR A 134 9.27 -8.21 4.66
CA TYR A 134 10.05 -7.74 5.82
C TYR A 134 10.41 -8.85 6.80
N CYS A 135 9.79 -10.03 6.69
CA CYS A 135 10.05 -11.16 7.56
C CYS A 135 9.91 -10.83 9.06
N ILE A 136 8.94 -9.99 9.38
CA ILE A 136 8.55 -9.65 10.76
C ILE A 136 7.28 -10.43 11.10
N ASP A 137 7.24 -11.04 12.27
CA ASP A 137 6.06 -11.70 12.81
C ASP A 137 5.09 -10.64 13.35
N ASP A 138 3.90 -10.54 12.74
CA ASP A 138 2.88 -9.55 13.12
C ASP A 138 2.39 -9.73 14.57
N SER A 139 2.53 -10.93 15.17
CA SER A 139 2.02 -11.21 16.51
C SER A 139 2.92 -10.65 17.64
N ASN A 140 4.22 -10.59 17.42
CA ASN A 140 5.20 -10.17 18.42
C ASN A 140 6.18 -9.11 17.92
N GLY A 141 6.12 -8.79 16.62
CA GLY A 141 7.00 -7.82 15.97
C GLY A 141 8.45 -8.30 15.82
N GLU A 142 8.76 -9.57 16.04
CA GLU A 142 10.12 -10.07 15.97
C GLU A 142 10.51 -10.49 14.54
N PHE A 143 11.81 -10.38 14.22
CA PHE A 143 12.35 -10.82 12.95
C PHE A 143 12.37 -12.35 12.88
N MET A 144 11.75 -12.92 11.85
CA MET A 144 11.62 -14.36 11.64
C MET A 144 12.92 -14.99 11.10
N ALA A 145 13.95 -15.03 11.93
CA ALA A 145 15.27 -15.57 11.57
C ALA A 145 15.24 -17.05 11.14
N HIS A 146 14.23 -17.80 11.55
CA HIS A 146 14.10 -19.24 11.26
C HIS A 146 13.61 -19.53 9.84
N LEU A 147 13.18 -18.56 9.10
CA LEU A 147 12.68 -18.76 7.73
C LEU A 147 13.78 -19.37 6.83
N PRO A 148 13.43 -20.36 6.00
CA PRO A 148 14.43 -21.06 5.16
C PRO A 148 15.24 -20.13 4.26
N GLN A 149 14.62 -19.10 3.68
CA GLN A 149 15.31 -18.12 2.83
C GLN A 149 16.30 -17.24 3.63
N ILE A 150 15.98 -16.91 4.88
CA ILE A 150 16.91 -16.17 5.77
C ILE A 150 18.10 -17.04 6.13
N GLN A 151 17.86 -18.30 6.53
CA GLN A 151 18.94 -19.26 6.84
C GLN A 151 19.82 -19.55 5.62
N HIS A 152 19.23 -19.60 4.41
CA HIS A 152 19.98 -19.71 3.18
C HIS A 152 20.96 -18.53 3.02
N ASP A 153 20.50 -17.30 3.15
CA ASP A 153 21.30 -16.10 2.91
C ASP A 153 22.43 -15.94 3.94
N LEU A 154 22.18 -16.34 5.20
CA LEU A 154 23.23 -16.37 6.24
C LEU A 154 24.40 -17.31 5.89
N THR A 155 24.11 -18.40 5.16
CA THR A 155 25.12 -19.41 4.77
C THR A 155 25.65 -19.22 3.35
N HIS A 156 24.95 -18.45 2.50
CA HIS A 156 25.31 -18.21 1.11
C HIS A 156 25.34 -16.71 0.77
N PRO A 157 26.19 -15.89 1.44
CA PRO A 157 26.15 -14.42 1.30
C PRO A 157 26.51 -13.90 -0.11
N LYS A 158 27.07 -14.73 -0.98
CA LYS A 158 27.39 -14.39 -2.39
C LYS A 158 26.24 -14.74 -3.36
N ALA A 159 25.23 -15.45 -2.89
CA ALA A 159 24.07 -15.85 -3.69
C ALA A 159 22.79 -15.70 -2.86
N PRO A 160 22.48 -14.49 -2.34
CA PRO A 160 21.32 -14.26 -1.51
C PRO A 160 20.03 -14.42 -2.32
N LYS A 161 18.92 -14.63 -1.58
CA LYS A 161 17.55 -14.75 -2.11
C LYS A 161 16.63 -13.68 -1.59
N THR A 162 16.94 -13.10 -0.41
CA THR A 162 16.11 -12.09 0.24
C THR A 162 16.66 -10.69 0.00
N VAL A 163 15.78 -9.70 0.11
CA VAL A 163 16.15 -8.28 0.05
C VAL A 163 17.28 -7.94 1.05
N PHE A 164 17.21 -8.51 2.26
CA PHE A 164 18.21 -8.23 3.31
C PHE A 164 19.57 -8.83 3.00
N GLY A 165 19.60 -10.03 2.41
CA GLY A 165 20.85 -10.65 1.94
C GLY A 165 21.54 -9.80 0.86
N PHE A 166 20.78 -9.32 -0.15
CA PHE A 166 21.33 -8.45 -1.20
C PHE A 166 21.82 -7.12 -0.65
N ILE A 167 21.02 -6.46 0.20
CA ILE A 167 21.41 -5.17 0.80
C ILE A 167 22.66 -5.33 1.68
N CYS A 168 22.74 -6.38 2.53
CA CYS A 168 23.93 -6.63 3.36
C CYS A 168 25.17 -6.95 2.53
N ALA A 169 25.05 -7.75 1.45
CA ALA A 169 26.15 -8.04 0.55
C ALA A 169 26.68 -6.76 -0.12
N ALA A 170 25.80 -5.92 -0.64
CA ALA A 170 26.17 -4.64 -1.25
C ALA A 170 26.81 -3.66 -0.24
N LEU A 171 26.27 -3.54 0.98
CA LEU A 171 26.83 -2.69 2.04
C LEU A 171 28.20 -3.21 2.53
N THR A 172 28.39 -4.52 2.56
CA THR A 172 29.70 -5.12 2.85
C THR A 172 30.75 -4.71 1.80
N GLN A 173 30.36 -4.74 0.52
CA GLN A 173 31.24 -4.36 -0.58
C GLN A 173 31.55 -2.86 -0.56
N ARG A 174 30.55 -1.99 -0.31
CA ARG A 174 30.72 -0.55 -0.16
C ARG A 174 31.66 -0.20 1.00
N ARG A 175 31.43 -0.80 2.17
CA ARG A 175 32.30 -0.63 3.36
C ARG A 175 33.75 -0.99 3.04
N ALA A 176 33.99 -2.13 2.40
CA ALA A 176 35.32 -2.57 2.03
C ALA A 176 36.02 -1.64 1.02
N ALA A 177 35.25 -1.04 0.10
CA ALA A 177 35.73 -0.10 -0.91
C ALA A 177 35.81 1.37 -0.41
N GLY A 178 35.37 1.66 0.81
CA GLY A 178 35.30 3.04 1.33
C GLY A 178 34.22 3.91 0.65
N ILE A 179 33.21 3.28 0.02
CA ILE A 179 32.09 3.98 -0.62
C ILE A 179 31.05 4.32 0.46
N PRO A 180 30.48 5.56 0.50
CA PRO A 180 29.41 5.92 1.45
C PRO A 180 28.22 4.96 1.36
N ALA A 181 27.50 4.78 2.47
CA ALA A 181 26.25 4.01 2.48
C ALA A 181 25.18 4.68 1.61
N PHE A 182 24.20 3.93 1.18
CA PHE A 182 22.96 4.44 0.60
C PHE A 182 21.85 4.51 1.65
N THR A 183 20.81 5.29 1.37
CA THR A 183 19.57 5.28 2.14
C THR A 183 18.73 4.06 1.74
N VAL A 184 18.14 3.36 2.71
CA VAL A 184 17.15 2.29 2.46
C VAL A 184 15.76 2.84 2.77
N MET A 185 14.92 2.96 1.74
CA MET A 185 13.63 3.64 1.80
C MET A 185 12.49 2.69 1.44
N SER A 186 11.65 2.37 2.42
CA SER A 186 10.41 1.63 2.14
C SER A 186 9.33 2.56 1.59
N CYS A 187 8.64 2.10 0.56
CA CYS A 187 7.43 2.71 0.00
C CYS A 187 6.23 1.75 0.12
N ASP A 188 6.29 0.78 1.03
CA ASP A 188 5.17 -0.11 1.34
C ASP A 188 4.15 0.55 2.27
N ASN A 189 2.91 0.11 2.17
CA ASN A 189 1.80 0.60 2.98
C ASN A 189 1.81 -0.04 4.39
N LEU A 190 2.85 0.27 5.16
CA LEU A 190 3.07 -0.19 6.53
C LEU A 190 3.24 1.01 7.46
N PRO A 191 2.63 1.01 8.65
CA PRO A 191 2.95 2.01 9.67
C PRO A 191 4.44 1.99 10.01
N HIS A 192 5.06 3.17 10.04
CA HIS A 192 6.48 3.32 10.33
C HIS A 192 7.38 2.41 9.47
N ASN A 193 7.11 2.36 8.18
CA ASN A 193 7.75 1.45 7.22
C ASN A 193 9.29 1.53 7.22
N GLY A 194 9.87 2.72 7.42
CA GLY A 194 11.31 2.90 7.59
C GLY A 194 11.85 2.25 8.87
N ALA A 195 11.13 2.39 9.99
CA ALA A 195 11.50 1.74 11.26
C ALA A 195 11.41 0.22 11.18
N VAL A 196 10.36 -0.31 10.51
CA VAL A 196 10.21 -1.76 10.23
C VAL A 196 11.38 -2.26 9.38
N THR A 197 11.72 -1.54 8.31
CA THR A 197 12.87 -1.85 7.43
C THR A 197 14.17 -1.87 8.21
N ARG A 198 14.38 -0.84 9.05
CA ARG A 198 15.57 -0.75 9.91
C ARG A 198 15.66 -1.93 10.87
N LYS A 199 14.55 -2.29 11.55
CA LYS A 199 14.49 -3.43 12.47
C LYS A 199 14.88 -4.72 11.76
N ALA A 200 14.28 -5.01 10.62
CA ALA A 200 14.52 -6.21 9.86
C ALA A 200 15.97 -6.31 9.33
N LEU A 201 16.47 -5.22 8.71
CA LEU A 201 17.83 -5.22 8.17
C LEU A 201 18.89 -5.35 9.28
N LEU A 202 18.72 -4.65 10.40
CA LEU A 202 19.66 -4.76 11.53
C LEU A 202 19.61 -6.14 12.18
N ALA A 203 18.43 -6.75 12.32
CA ALA A 203 18.31 -8.11 12.84
C ALA A 203 19.02 -9.12 11.94
N PHE A 204 18.83 -9.04 10.61
CA PHE A 204 19.55 -9.88 9.65
C PHE A 204 21.07 -9.64 9.73
N ALA A 205 21.51 -8.37 9.73
CA ALA A 205 22.92 -8.02 9.79
C ALA A 205 23.60 -8.53 11.07
N ALA A 206 22.94 -8.47 12.22
CA ALA A 206 23.46 -8.99 13.49
C ALA A 206 23.69 -10.50 13.45
N LEU A 207 22.82 -11.24 12.78
CA LEU A 207 22.98 -12.69 12.58
C LEU A 207 24.12 -13.01 11.59
N HIS A 208 24.36 -12.13 10.62
CA HIS A 208 25.36 -12.32 9.59
C HIS A 208 26.77 -11.88 10.05
N ASN A 209 26.92 -10.65 10.56
CA ASN A 209 28.19 -10.07 10.98
C ASN A 209 27.99 -8.87 11.89
N ALA A 210 28.48 -8.94 13.14
CA ALA A 210 28.31 -7.90 14.15
C ALA A 210 28.96 -6.55 13.75
N GLU A 211 30.12 -6.57 13.10
CA GLU A 211 30.77 -5.33 12.64
C GLU A 211 30.00 -4.65 11.52
N LEU A 212 29.38 -5.44 10.62
CA LEU A 212 28.49 -4.92 9.58
C LEU A 212 27.21 -4.33 10.20
N HIS A 213 26.63 -5.02 11.18
CA HIS A 213 25.48 -4.49 11.93
C HIS A 213 25.77 -3.10 12.52
N ASP A 214 26.89 -2.95 13.22
CA ASP A 214 27.25 -1.68 13.85
C ASP A 214 27.52 -0.58 12.81
N TRP A 215 28.15 -0.94 11.69
CA TRP A 215 28.38 -0.02 10.59
C TRP A 215 27.06 0.41 9.91
N ILE A 216 26.14 -0.51 9.63
CA ILE A 216 24.81 -0.20 9.07
C ILE A 216 24.05 0.72 10.02
N LYS A 217 24.03 0.40 11.32
CA LYS A 217 23.36 1.19 12.35
C LYS A 217 23.84 2.63 12.41
N ALA A 218 25.13 2.86 12.13
CA ALA A 218 25.77 4.17 12.18
C ALA A 218 25.69 4.96 10.86
N ASN A 219 25.59 4.30 9.70
CA ASN A 219 25.80 4.93 8.40
C ASN A 219 24.60 4.87 7.44
N VAL A 220 23.63 4.00 7.68
CA VAL A 220 22.44 3.86 6.82
C VAL A 220 21.26 4.59 7.44
N SER A 221 20.53 5.37 6.65
CA SER A 221 19.27 5.97 7.06
C SER A 221 18.06 5.18 6.53
N PHE A 222 16.95 5.28 7.26
CA PHE A 222 15.70 4.58 6.99
C PHE A 222 14.54 5.58 7.19
N PRO A 223 14.30 6.49 6.23
CA PRO A 223 13.18 7.42 6.33
C PRO A 223 11.85 6.66 6.34
N ASN A 224 10.93 7.07 7.21
CA ASN A 224 9.55 6.65 7.09
C ASN A 224 8.87 7.42 5.95
N ALA A 225 7.89 6.79 5.32
CA ALA A 225 7.13 7.37 4.22
C ALA A 225 5.65 7.02 4.31
N MET A 226 4.77 8.01 4.17
CA MET A 226 3.36 7.76 3.91
C MET A 226 3.13 7.90 2.40
N VAL A 227 2.61 6.83 1.80
CA VAL A 227 2.34 6.72 0.37
C VAL A 227 0.86 6.47 0.13
N ASP A 228 0.28 7.16 -0.87
CA ASP A 228 -1.14 7.00 -1.19
C ASP A 228 -1.40 7.23 -2.68
N ARG A 229 -1.92 6.22 -3.34
CA ARG A 229 -2.54 6.23 -4.66
C ARG A 229 -3.30 4.93 -4.88
N ILE A 230 -4.56 4.98 -5.26
CA ILE A 230 -5.30 3.77 -5.66
C ILE A 230 -4.79 3.31 -7.01
N THR A 231 -4.24 2.10 -7.04
CA THR A 231 -3.63 1.50 -8.23
C THR A 231 -4.19 0.08 -8.38
N PRO A 232 -5.33 -0.09 -9.08
CA PRO A 232 -5.91 -1.40 -9.30
C PRO A 232 -5.04 -2.24 -10.26
N MET A 233 -5.31 -3.54 -10.32
CA MET A 233 -4.67 -4.40 -11.31
C MET A 233 -5.10 -4.00 -12.72
N THR A 234 -4.12 -3.78 -13.60
CA THR A 234 -4.38 -3.50 -15.01
C THR A 234 -5.00 -4.73 -15.69
N SER A 235 -6.23 -4.58 -16.18
CA SER A 235 -6.97 -5.64 -16.88
C SER A 235 -6.69 -5.64 -18.38
N THR A 236 -7.15 -6.71 -19.06
CA THR A 236 -7.16 -6.74 -20.53
C THR A 236 -8.04 -5.63 -21.11
N ALA A 237 -9.16 -5.30 -20.44
CA ALA A 237 -10.04 -4.22 -20.88
C ALA A 237 -9.32 -2.87 -20.88
N HIS A 238 -8.54 -2.57 -19.83
CA HIS A 238 -7.74 -1.34 -19.78
C HIS A 238 -6.70 -1.26 -20.90
N ARG A 239 -6.08 -2.38 -21.28
CA ARG A 239 -5.12 -2.42 -22.40
C ARG A 239 -5.81 -2.17 -23.75
N LEU A 240 -6.99 -2.76 -23.94
CA LEU A 240 -7.79 -2.55 -25.16
C LEU A 240 -8.25 -1.09 -25.24
N GLN A 241 -8.72 -0.52 -24.15
CA GLN A 241 -9.13 0.87 -24.07
C GLN A 241 -7.96 1.82 -24.43
N LEU A 242 -6.77 1.60 -23.84
CA LEU A 242 -5.56 2.36 -24.16
C LEU A 242 -5.19 2.27 -25.65
N HIS A 243 -5.35 1.05 -26.24
CA HIS A 243 -5.12 0.87 -27.67
C HIS A 243 -6.15 1.61 -28.52
N ASP A 244 -7.44 1.46 -28.22
CA ASP A 244 -8.55 1.97 -29.04
C ASP A 244 -8.63 3.51 -28.97
N GLU A 245 -8.41 4.10 -27.79
CA GLU A 245 -8.52 5.53 -27.56
C GLU A 245 -7.23 6.30 -27.93
N HIS A 246 -6.05 5.72 -27.66
CA HIS A 246 -4.76 6.42 -27.81
C HIS A 246 -3.79 5.76 -28.79
N GLY A 247 -4.18 4.61 -29.37
CA GLY A 247 -3.34 3.90 -30.33
C GLY A 247 -2.06 3.28 -29.76
N ILE A 248 -1.99 3.10 -28.42
CA ILE A 248 -0.78 2.65 -27.71
C ILE A 248 -0.87 1.15 -27.41
N ASP A 249 0.12 0.40 -27.90
CA ASP A 249 0.36 -1.01 -27.54
C ASP A 249 1.45 -1.09 -26.48
N ASP A 250 1.04 -1.07 -25.22
CA ASP A 250 1.92 -1.23 -24.08
C ASP A 250 1.77 -2.63 -23.49
N ALA A 251 2.88 -3.36 -23.38
CA ALA A 251 2.89 -4.72 -22.85
C ALA A 251 2.59 -4.76 -21.35
N TRP A 252 2.89 -3.68 -20.61
CA TRP A 252 2.71 -3.63 -19.17
C TRP A 252 2.32 -2.23 -18.66
N PRO A 253 1.18 -1.66 -19.10
CA PRO A 253 0.71 -0.38 -18.63
C PRO A 253 0.31 -0.44 -17.16
N VAL A 254 0.20 0.71 -16.50
CA VAL A 254 -0.33 0.80 -15.15
C VAL A 254 -1.51 1.77 -15.12
N VAL A 255 -2.59 1.35 -14.45
CA VAL A 255 -3.79 2.14 -14.23
C VAL A 255 -3.80 2.65 -12.80
N CYS A 256 -4.17 3.90 -12.61
CA CYS A 256 -4.31 4.50 -11.29
C CYS A 256 -5.34 5.64 -11.29
N GLU A 257 -5.70 6.10 -10.09
CA GLU A 257 -6.47 7.32 -9.91
C GLU A 257 -5.61 8.58 -10.15
N PRO A 258 -6.22 9.75 -10.42
CA PRO A 258 -5.48 11.02 -10.54
C PRO A 258 -4.82 11.44 -9.23
N PHE A 259 -5.45 11.16 -8.07
CA PHE A 259 -4.88 11.51 -6.77
C PHE A 259 -3.58 10.75 -6.51
N VAL A 260 -2.57 11.49 -6.04
CA VAL A 260 -1.31 10.92 -5.57
C VAL A 260 -0.80 11.73 -4.38
N GLN A 261 -0.32 11.06 -3.33
CA GLN A 261 0.32 11.71 -2.19
C GLN A 261 1.54 10.93 -1.73
N TRP A 262 2.61 11.65 -1.47
CA TRP A 262 3.83 11.11 -0.85
C TRP A 262 4.33 12.06 0.21
N VAL A 263 4.36 11.60 1.46
CA VAL A 263 4.96 12.31 2.58
C VAL A 263 6.15 11.51 3.05
N LEU A 264 7.31 12.16 3.21
CA LEU A 264 8.59 11.48 3.40
C LEU A 264 9.43 12.20 4.44
N GLU A 265 10.04 11.46 5.36
CA GLU A 265 11.03 12.03 6.28
C GLU A 265 12.30 12.43 5.53
N ASP A 266 12.81 13.64 5.77
CA ASP A 266 14.05 14.13 5.12
C ASP A 266 15.32 13.59 5.81
N LYS A 267 15.51 12.27 5.77
CA LYS A 267 16.62 11.55 6.41
C LYS A 267 17.41 10.75 5.37
N PHE A 268 18.27 11.44 4.60
CA PHE A 268 19.07 10.83 3.53
C PHE A 268 20.57 10.99 3.79
N VAL A 269 21.32 9.88 3.70
CA VAL A 269 22.77 9.86 4.00
C VAL A 269 23.66 10.23 2.81
N ASN A 270 23.15 10.16 1.59
CA ASN A 270 23.92 10.37 0.35
C ASN A 270 23.16 11.22 -0.68
N GLY A 271 22.37 12.19 -0.19
CA GLY A 271 21.53 13.04 -1.00
C GLY A 271 20.25 12.37 -1.51
N ARG A 272 19.37 13.16 -2.11
CA ARG A 272 18.10 12.76 -2.70
C ARG A 272 17.70 13.68 -3.83
N PRO A 273 16.78 13.28 -4.73
CA PRO A 273 16.15 14.19 -5.67
C PRO A 273 15.33 15.28 -4.96
N ALA A 274 15.18 16.43 -5.59
CA ALA A 274 14.35 17.53 -5.10
C ALA A 274 12.86 17.28 -5.40
N TRP A 275 12.32 16.15 -4.95
CA TRP A 275 10.95 15.72 -5.21
C TRP A 275 9.88 16.69 -4.68
N GLU A 276 10.22 17.57 -3.73
CA GLU A 276 9.35 18.66 -3.28
C GLU A 276 8.92 19.60 -4.41
N LYS A 277 9.71 19.72 -5.47
CA LYS A 277 9.38 20.54 -6.64
C LYS A 277 8.24 19.96 -7.49
N VAL A 278 7.93 18.71 -7.29
CA VAL A 278 6.86 17.98 -8.01
C VAL A 278 5.78 17.44 -7.07
N GLY A 279 5.71 17.97 -5.83
CA GLY A 279 4.59 17.73 -4.93
C GLY A 279 4.82 16.71 -3.81
N VAL A 280 6.03 16.14 -3.68
CA VAL A 280 6.34 15.31 -2.49
C VAL A 280 6.49 16.21 -1.27
N GLN A 281 5.83 15.85 -0.19
CA GLN A 281 5.90 16.60 1.06
C GLN A 281 6.99 16.01 1.95
N PHE A 282 7.95 16.83 2.37
CA PHE A 282 8.96 16.44 3.35
C PHE A 282 8.56 16.90 4.75
N THR A 283 8.85 16.05 5.75
CA THR A 283 8.56 16.29 7.16
C THR A 283 9.64 15.68 8.05
N ASP A 284 9.70 16.11 9.31
CA ASP A 284 10.53 15.47 10.33
C ASP A 284 9.85 14.22 10.93
N ASP A 285 8.51 14.15 10.85
CA ASP A 285 7.69 13.05 11.40
C ASP A 285 6.49 12.79 10.49
N VAL A 286 6.39 11.58 9.95
CA VAL A 286 5.25 11.16 9.11
C VAL A 286 4.06 10.65 9.90
N THR A 287 4.20 10.39 11.21
CA THR A 287 3.18 9.76 12.05
C THR A 287 1.79 10.40 11.93
N PRO A 288 1.63 11.74 11.98
CA PRO A 288 0.31 12.36 11.84
C PRO A 288 -0.36 12.05 10.49
N TYR A 289 0.44 11.97 9.42
CA TYR A 289 -0.06 11.67 8.07
C TYR A 289 -0.43 10.20 7.92
N GLU A 290 0.36 9.30 8.51
CA GLU A 290 0.05 7.87 8.55
C GLU A 290 -1.24 7.60 9.31
N GLU A 291 -1.39 8.16 10.52
CA GLU A 291 -2.61 8.01 11.34
C GLU A 291 -3.85 8.56 10.62
N MET A 292 -3.73 9.74 9.99
CA MET A 292 -4.79 10.32 9.18
C MET A 292 -5.21 9.38 8.04
N LYS A 293 -4.26 8.94 7.22
CA LYS A 293 -4.53 8.08 6.06
C LYS A 293 -5.06 6.71 6.49
N ILE A 294 -4.48 6.11 7.51
CA ILE A 294 -4.93 4.81 8.02
C ILE A 294 -6.36 4.91 8.58
N GLY A 295 -6.63 5.90 9.41
CA GLY A 295 -7.95 6.05 10.00
C GLY A 295 -9.03 6.48 9.01
N LEU A 296 -8.76 7.54 8.23
CA LEU A 296 -9.76 8.12 7.33
C LEU A 296 -9.90 7.32 6.03
N LEU A 297 -8.81 6.96 5.34
CA LEU A 297 -8.91 6.22 4.09
C LEU A 297 -9.11 4.73 4.33
N ASN A 298 -8.15 4.06 4.99
CA ASN A 298 -8.19 2.61 5.13
C ASN A 298 -9.34 2.16 6.06
N GLY A 299 -9.58 2.90 7.16
CA GLY A 299 -10.69 2.63 8.07
C GLY A 299 -12.06 2.81 7.40
N SER A 300 -12.25 3.87 6.60
CA SER A 300 -13.49 4.08 5.85
C SER A 300 -13.70 3.06 4.74
N HIS A 301 -12.65 2.61 4.07
CA HIS A 301 -12.72 1.49 3.13
C HIS A 301 -13.31 0.25 3.82
N LEU A 302 -12.80 -0.15 4.98
CA LEU A 302 -13.35 -1.30 5.70
C LEU A 302 -14.78 -1.05 6.18
N ALA A 303 -15.11 0.18 6.60
CA ALA A 303 -16.45 0.57 7.04
C ALA A 303 -17.49 0.42 5.91
N LEU A 304 -17.13 0.73 4.67
CA LEU A 304 -18.01 0.61 3.52
C LEU A 304 -18.06 -0.81 2.93
N THR A 305 -16.92 -1.46 2.86
CA THR A 305 -16.70 -2.59 1.96
C THR A 305 -17.52 -3.82 2.36
N TYR A 306 -17.48 -4.23 3.62
CA TYR A 306 -18.24 -5.41 4.05
C TYR A 306 -19.75 -5.18 3.98
N LEU A 307 -20.20 -3.98 4.36
CA LEU A 307 -21.61 -3.58 4.23
C LEU A 307 -22.05 -3.55 2.77
N GLY A 308 -21.25 -2.94 1.89
CA GLY A 308 -21.53 -2.87 0.46
C GLY A 308 -21.58 -4.24 -0.19
N PHE A 309 -20.63 -5.11 0.14
CA PHE A 309 -20.58 -6.47 -0.39
C PHE A 309 -21.79 -7.30 0.06
N LEU A 310 -22.16 -7.24 1.35
CA LEU A 310 -23.34 -7.90 1.90
C LEU A 310 -24.62 -7.39 1.24
N LYS A 311 -24.70 -6.09 0.94
CA LYS A 311 -25.85 -5.47 0.23
C LYS A 311 -26.01 -5.96 -1.20
N GLY A 312 -24.95 -6.53 -1.78
CA GLY A 312 -24.91 -7.00 -3.15
C GLY A 312 -24.18 -6.09 -4.13
N TYR A 313 -23.58 -4.99 -3.67
CA TYR A 313 -22.67 -4.17 -4.47
C TYR A 313 -21.38 -4.94 -4.75
N ARG A 314 -20.68 -4.57 -5.81
CA ARG A 314 -19.42 -5.23 -6.22
C ARG A 314 -18.27 -4.22 -6.40
N PHE A 315 -18.57 -2.93 -6.53
CA PHE A 315 -17.61 -1.86 -6.67
C PHE A 315 -17.77 -0.80 -5.57
N VAL A 316 -16.68 -0.14 -5.20
CA VAL A 316 -16.66 0.89 -4.16
C VAL A 316 -17.57 2.05 -4.55
N HIS A 317 -17.53 2.51 -5.81
CA HIS A 317 -18.36 3.61 -6.29
C HIS A 317 -19.87 3.33 -6.20
N GLU A 318 -20.30 2.07 -6.23
CA GLU A 318 -21.72 1.72 -6.03
C GLU A 318 -22.20 2.07 -4.61
N THR A 319 -21.31 1.90 -3.61
CA THR A 319 -21.61 2.32 -2.24
C THR A 319 -21.74 3.84 -2.12
N MET A 320 -20.97 4.58 -2.91
CA MET A 320 -20.96 6.04 -2.91
C MET A 320 -22.15 6.64 -3.70
N ASN A 321 -22.79 5.85 -4.55
CA ASN A 321 -24.08 6.21 -5.18
C ASN A 321 -25.28 6.06 -4.22
N ASP A 322 -25.10 5.39 -3.08
CA ASP A 322 -26.13 5.23 -2.06
C ASP A 322 -25.94 6.29 -0.96
N PRO A 323 -26.88 7.28 -0.85
CA PRO A 323 -26.75 8.37 0.12
C PRO A 323 -26.71 7.91 1.59
N VAL A 324 -27.24 6.72 1.90
CA VAL A 324 -27.20 6.16 3.27
C VAL A 324 -25.79 5.70 3.60
N PHE A 325 -25.08 5.09 2.65
CA PHE A 325 -23.66 4.72 2.81
C PHE A 325 -22.77 5.96 2.93
N VAL A 326 -22.98 6.97 2.10
CA VAL A 326 -22.24 8.24 2.17
C VAL A 326 -22.41 8.89 3.52
N ALA A 327 -23.66 8.97 4.03
CA ALA A 327 -23.94 9.54 5.34
C ALA A 327 -23.26 8.76 6.48
N TYR A 328 -23.26 7.43 6.39
CA TYR A 328 -22.58 6.58 7.37
C TYR A 328 -21.06 6.77 7.35
N MET A 329 -20.46 6.77 6.16
CA MET A 329 -19.02 6.99 6.02
C MET A 329 -18.59 8.35 6.58
N ARG A 330 -19.34 9.42 6.26
CA ARG A 330 -19.05 10.75 6.80
C ARG A 330 -19.16 10.76 8.32
N ALA A 331 -20.21 10.16 8.89
CA ALA A 331 -20.37 10.06 10.34
C ALA A 331 -19.22 9.27 10.99
N TYR A 332 -18.77 8.17 10.38
CA TYR A 332 -17.61 7.41 10.85
C TYR A 332 -16.33 8.26 10.83
N MET A 333 -16.06 8.95 9.72
CA MET A 333 -14.89 9.82 9.61
C MET A 333 -14.93 10.99 10.61
N ASP A 334 -16.09 11.64 10.76
CA ASP A 334 -16.23 12.85 11.56
C ASP A 334 -16.29 12.57 13.06
N LEU A 335 -16.96 11.51 13.47
CA LEU A 335 -17.31 11.25 14.87
C LEU A 335 -16.42 10.17 15.51
N ASP A 336 -15.92 9.20 14.73
CA ASP A 336 -15.12 8.11 15.28
C ASP A 336 -13.62 8.30 15.02
N VAL A 337 -13.23 8.79 13.83
CA VAL A 337 -11.81 8.90 13.45
C VAL A 337 -11.24 10.28 13.74
N THR A 338 -11.82 11.35 13.17
CA THR A 338 -11.24 12.71 13.22
C THR A 338 -10.91 13.19 14.64
N PRO A 339 -11.76 12.96 15.66
CA PRO A 339 -11.46 13.43 17.01
C PRO A 339 -10.26 12.72 17.69
N ASN A 340 -9.80 11.62 17.10
CA ASN A 340 -8.65 10.85 17.60
C ASN A 340 -7.34 11.21 16.89
N LEU A 341 -7.41 12.06 15.85
CA LEU A 341 -6.24 12.44 15.08
C LEU A 341 -5.53 13.66 15.71
N ALA A 342 -4.21 13.61 15.74
CA ALA A 342 -3.41 14.80 15.99
C ALA A 342 -3.55 15.78 14.81
N PRO A 343 -3.30 17.09 15.01
CA PRO A 343 -3.22 18.04 13.91
C PRO A 343 -2.19 17.58 12.86
N VAL A 344 -2.60 17.55 11.58
CA VAL A 344 -1.74 17.12 10.47
C VAL A 344 -1.18 18.38 9.79
N PRO A 345 0.12 18.62 9.83
CA PRO A 345 0.69 19.85 9.29
C PRO A 345 0.38 20.04 7.80
N GLY A 346 -0.19 21.19 7.43
CA GLY A 346 -0.48 21.54 6.05
C GLY A 346 -1.68 20.81 5.41
N ILE A 347 -2.46 20.06 6.19
CA ILE A 347 -3.66 19.36 5.69
C ILE A 347 -4.92 19.89 6.39
N ASP A 348 -5.90 20.29 5.61
CA ASP A 348 -7.29 20.50 6.09
C ASP A 348 -8.02 19.14 6.06
N LEU A 349 -8.38 18.64 7.24
CA LEU A 349 -9.09 17.36 7.35
C LEU A 349 -10.48 17.38 6.72
N THR A 350 -11.14 18.55 6.59
CA THR A 350 -12.43 18.67 5.94
C THR A 350 -12.30 18.47 4.43
N GLU A 351 -11.32 19.14 3.84
CA GLU A 351 -10.97 18.98 2.42
C GLU A 351 -10.50 17.55 2.13
N TYR A 352 -9.64 16.99 2.99
CA TYR A 352 -9.16 15.61 2.83
C TYR A 352 -10.30 14.60 2.84
N LYS A 353 -11.28 14.72 3.78
CA LYS A 353 -12.45 13.84 3.81
C LYS A 353 -13.36 14.00 2.59
N GLN A 354 -13.48 15.22 2.03
CA GLN A 354 -14.19 15.42 0.78
C GLN A 354 -13.48 14.75 -0.37
N THR A 355 -12.16 14.91 -0.47
CA THR A 355 -11.32 14.20 -1.46
C THR A 355 -11.51 12.68 -1.38
N LEU A 356 -11.62 12.09 -0.18
CA LEU A 356 -11.90 10.65 -0.04
C LEU A 356 -13.28 10.26 -0.59
N VAL A 357 -14.31 11.09 -0.38
CA VAL A 357 -15.63 10.87 -0.97
C VAL A 357 -15.54 10.86 -2.49
N ASP A 358 -14.85 11.84 -3.07
CA ASP A 358 -14.70 11.97 -4.52
C ASP A 358 -13.91 10.78 -5.10
N ARG A 359 -12.79 10.41 -4.47
CA ARG A 359 -11.96 9.25 -4.86
C ARG A 359 -12.75 7.94 -4.85
N PHE A 360 -13.54 7.69 -3.80
CA PHE A 360 -14.36 6.48 -3.69
C PHE A 360 -15.54 6.47 -4.68
N SER A 361 -16.01 7.65 -5.10
CA SER A 361 -17.06 7.79 -6.09
C SER A 361 -16.59 7.58 -7.53
N ASN A 362 -15.27 7.56 -7.78
CA ASN A 362 -14.71 7.44 -9.12
C ASN A 362 -15.07 6.10 -9.77
N GLN A 363 -15.97 6.14 -10.76
CA GLN A 363 -16.44 4.95 -11.48
C GLN A 363 -15.40 4.38 -12.44
N ALA A 364 -14.53 5.23 -12.98
CA ALA A 364 -13.53 4.81 -13.97
C ALA A 364 -12.47 3.88 -13.36
N ILE A 365 -12.13 4.06 -12.08
CA ILE A 365 -11.23 3.16 -11.34
C ILE A 365 -11.86 1.79 -11.12
N ALA A 366 -13.18 1.69 -11.02
CA ALA A 366 -13.91 0.45 -10.81
C ALA A 366 -13.29 -0.44 -9.71
N ASP A 367 -12.94 0.17 -8.55
CA ASP A 367 -12.28 -0.55 -7.46
C ASP A 367 -13.22 -1.60 -6.88
N GLN A 368 -12.78 -2.86 -6.90
CA GLN A 368 -13.61 -4.01 -6.53
C GLN A 368 -13.70 -4.17 -5.02
N LEU A 369 -14.92 -4.26 -4.50
CA LEU A 369 -15.16 -4.55 -3.09
C LEU A 369 -14.49 -5.85 -2.63
N GLU A 370 -14.45 -6.88 -3.47
CA GLU A 370 -13.77 -8.15 -3.17
C GLU A 370 -12.28 -7.94 -2.85
N ARG A 371 -11.59 -7.09 -3.61
CA ARG A 371 -10.19 -6.72 -3.36
C ARG A 371 -10.01 -6.03 -2.00
N VAL A 372 -10.92 -5.14 -1.66
CA VAL A 372 -10.87 -4.43 -0.38
C VAL A 372 -11.27 -5.33 0.80
N CYS A 373 -12.22 -6.26 0.59
CA CYS A 373 -12.62 -7.29 1.57
C CYS A 373 -11.50 -8.30 1.88
N SER A 374 -10.49 -8.45 0.99
CA SER A 374 -9.42 -9.43 1.22
C SER A 374 -8.63 -9.15 2.49
N ASP A 375 -8.04 -10.19 3.06
CA ASP A 375 -7.10 -10.11 4.19
C ASP A 375 -7.64 -9.37 5.42
N GLY A 376 -8.94 -9.50 5.69
CA GLY A 376 -9.61 -8.85 6.81
C GLY A 376 -8.93 -9.14 8.14
N SER A 377 -8.52 -10.39 8.37
CA SER A 377 -7.81 -10.80 9.59
C SER A 377 -6.50 -10.03 9.85
N SER A 378 -5.83 -9.54 8.80
CA SER A 378 -4.61 -8.73 8.88
C SER A 378 -4.88 -7.23 8.84
N LYS A 379 -6.00 -6.79 8.25
CA LYS A 379 -6.36 -5.38 8.09
C LYS A 379 -7.00 -4.78 9.34
N PHE A 380 -7.88 -5.52 10.02
CA PHE A 380 -8.58 -5.02 11.23
C PHE A 380 -7.61 -4.53 12.30
N PRO A 381 -6.57 -5.29 12.70
CA PRO A 381 -5.61 -4.83 13.72
C PRO A 381 -4.94 -3.50 13.38
N LYS A 382 -4.73 -3.24 12.09
CA LYS A 382 -3.99 -2.07 11.59
C LYS A 382 -4.90 -0.86 11.33
N PHE A 383 -6.12 -1.06 10.83
CA PHE A 383 -6.92 0.03 10.26
C PHE A 383 -8.13 0.43 11.11
N THR A 384 -8.72 -0.50 11.85
CA THR A 384 -9.97 -0.24 12.61
C THR A 384 -9.79 -0.35 14.12
N VAL A 385 -9.05 -1.35 14.59
CA VAL A 385 -8.81 -1.60 16.02
C VAL A 385 -8.19 -0.40 16.75
N PRO A 386 -7.21 0.33 16.18
CA PRO A 386 -6.66 1.53 16.85
C PRO A 386 -7.74 2.59 17.12
N THR A 387 -8.64 2.84 16.18
CA THR A 387 -9.76 3.77 16.35
C THR A 387 -10.70 3.27 17.46
N ILE A 388 -11.08 1.99 17.45
CA ILE A 388 -11.96 1.39 18.46
C ILE A 388 -11.33 1.52 19.85
N ASN A 389 -10.06 1.22 20.01
CA ASN A 389 -9.36 1.30 21.29
C ASN A 389 -9.34 2.73 21.84
N ARG A 390 -9.15 3.73 20.99
CA ARG A 390 -9.23 5.15 21.39
C ARG A 390 -10.64 5.54 21.83
N LEU A 391 -11.69 5.12 21.09
CA LEU A 391 -13.07 5.35 21.47
C LEU A 391 -13.42 4.74 22.84
N ILE A 392 -12.98 3.50 23.11
CA ILE A 392 -13.17 2.81 24.37
C ILE A 392 -12.44 3.54 25.50
N ALA A 393 -11.18 3.91 25.30
CA ALA A 393 -10.35 4.59 26.31
C ALA A 393 -10.94 5.95 26.71
N ASP A 394 -11.55 6.66 25.75
CA ASP A 394 -12.16 7.97 25.95
C ASP A 394 -13.63 7.90 26.42
N GLY A 395 -14.20 6.69 26.58
CA GLY A 395 -15.60 6.48 26.96
C GLY A 395 -16.60 7.02 25.94
N ARG A 396 -16.22 7.05 24.66
CA ARG A 396 -17.03 7.59 23.56
C ARG A 396 -17.94 6.52 22.97
N GLU A 397 -18.92 6.98 22.20
CA GLU A 397 -19.85 6.11 21.48
C GLU A 397 -19.09 5.22 20.47
N THR A 398 -19.36 3.92 20.46
CA THR A 398 -18.62 2.92 19.68
C THR A 398 -19.47 2.19 18.63
N GLU A 399 -20.77 2.50 18.50
CA GLU A 399 -21.71 1.69 17.72
C GLU A 399 -21.41 1.72 16.22
N ARG A 400 -20.94 2.87 15.67
CA ARG A 400 -20.54 2.95 14.26
C ARG A 400 -19.32 2.07 13.97
N ALA A 401 -18.33 2.11 14.84
CA ALA A 401 -17.14 1.25 14.69
C ALA A 401 -17.47 -0.24 14.97
N ALA A 402 -18.37 -0.53 15.91
CA ALA A 402 -18.86 -1.87 16.16
C ALA A 402 -19.63 -2.46 14.96
N LEU A 403 -20.35 -1.62 14.19
CA LEU A 403 -21.02 -2.03 12.96
C LEU A 403 -20.02 -2.54 11.89
N VAL A 404 -18.83 -1.93 11.78
CA VAL A 404 -17.77 -2.41 10.86
C VAL A 404 -17.39 -3.84 11.20
N VAL A 405 -17.15 -4.12 12.48
CA VAL A 405 -16.77 -5.46 12.96
C VAL A 405 -17.93 -6.46 12.78
N ALA A 406 -19.17 -6.03 13.07
CA ALA A 406 -20.36 -6.87 12.87
C ALA A 406 -20.60 -7.20 11.39
N ALA A 407 -20.36 -6.26 10.49
CA ALA A 407 -20.45 -6.49 9.05
C ALA A 407 -19.40 -7.51 8.58
N TRP A 408 -18.15 -7.40 9.07
CA TRP A 408 -17.14 -8.41 8.78
C TRP A 408 -17.54 -9.79 9.31
N ALA A 409 -18.06 -9.87 10.54
CA ALA A 409 -18.53 -11.12 11.13
C ALA A 409 -19.64 -11.78 10.27
N LEU A 410 -20.57 -10.99 9.75
CA LEU A 410 -21.62 -11.49 8.86
C LEU A 410 -21.06 -11.88 7.48
N TYR A 411 -20.14 -11.08 6.92
CA TYR A 411 -19.43 -11.38 5.67
C TYR A 411 -18.69 -12.72 5.73
N LEU A 412 -18.04 -13.04 6.85
CA LEU A 412 -17.35 -14.32 7.04
C LEU A 412 -18.27 -15.55 6.92
N LYS A 413 -19.60 -15.41 6.98
CA LYS A 413 -20.54 -16.50 6.72
C LYS A 413 -20.60 -16.92 5.24
N GLY A 414 -20.04 -16.13 4.32
CA GLY A 414 -19.89 -16.49 2.91
C GLY A 414 -21.17 -16.42 2.08
N VAL A 415 -22.20 -15.67 2.54
CA VAL A 415 -23.47 -15.48 1.81
C VAL A 415 -23.91 -14.02 1.98
N ASP A 416 -24.27 -13.35 0.88
CA ASP A 416 -24.81 -11.99 0.90
C ASP A 416 -26.34 -11.95 1.14
N GLU A 417 -26.92 -10.75 1.26
CA GLU A 417 -28.36 -10.55 1.51
C GLU A 417 -29.28 -11.13 0.39
N ASN A 418 -28.72 -11.33 -0.81
CA ASN A 418 -29.44 -11.90 -1.93
C ASN A 418 -29.35 -13.44 -1.97
N GLY A 419 -28.68 -14.05 -0.99
CA GLY A 419 -28.45 -15.49 -0.92
C GLY A 419 -27.32 -15.98 -1.85
N VAL A 420 -26.51 -15.07 -2.38
CA VAL A 420 -25.37 -15.42 -3.24
C VAL A 420 -24.19 -15.81 -2.39
N SER A 421 -23.71 -17.04 -2.57
CA SER A 421 -22.52 -17.54 -1.88
C SER A 421 -21.24 -17.03 -2.53
N TYR A 422 -20.21 -16.76 -1.71
CA TYR A 422 -18.90 -16.32 -2.16
C TYR A 422 -17.78 -16.92 -1.31
N LYS A 423 -16.58 -16.87 -1.86
CA LYS A 423 -15.37 -17.34 -1.17
C LYS A 423 -14.76 -16.16 -0.38
N ILE A 424 -14.27 -16.43 0.83
CA ILE A 424 -13.58 -15.45 1.63
C ILE A 424 -12.11 -15.36 1.17
N PRO A 425 -11.65 -14.21 0.65
CA PRO A 425 -10.28 -14.02 0.20
C PRO A 425 -9.37 -13.60 1.37
N ASP A 426 -9.16 -14.53 2.32
CA ASP A 426 -8.33 -14.32 3.50
C ASP A 426 -7.48 -15.57 3.75
N PRO A 427 -6.16 -15.46 4.02
CA PRO A 427 -5.30 -16.60 4.33
C PRO A 427 -5.77 -17.42 5.54
N ARG A 428 -6.49 -16.77 6.47
CA ARG A 428 -7.08 -17.38 7.67
C ARG A 428 -8.57 -17.65 7.52
N ALA A 429 -9.11 -17.72 6.29
CA ALA A 429 -10.55 -17.83 6.02
C ALA A 429 -11.22 -18.96 6.81
N GLU A 430 -10.67 -20.18 6.77
CA GLU A 430 -11.23 -21.33 7.47
C GLU A 430 -11.29 -21.10 8.99
N PHE A 431 -10.23 -20.56 9.56
CA PHE A 431 -10.19 -20.19 10.97
C PHE A 431 -11.26 -19.15 11.31
N CYS A 432 -11.30 -18.05 10.56
CA CYS A 432 -12.26 -16.96 10.78
C CYS A 432 -13.72 -17.41 10.61
N GLN A 433 -14.02 -18.24 9.61
CA GLN A 433 -15.34 -18.83 9.42
C GLN A 433 -15.75 -19.74 10.60
N GLY A 434 -14.81 -20.47 11.17
CA GLY A 434 -15.05 -21.27 12.38
C GLY A 434 -15.50 -20.43 13.59
N LEU A 435 -15.00 -19.20 13.72
CA LEU A 435 -15.37 -18.28 14.81
C LEU A 435 -16.83 -17.80 14.73
N VAL A 436 -17.37 -17.67 13.51
CA VAL A 436 -18.72 -17.14 13.24
C VAL A 436 -19.77 -18.22 12.97
N SER A 437 -19.43 -19.50 13.21
CA SER A 437 -20.31 -20.65 12.97
C SER A 437 -21.53 -20.74 13.89
N ASP A 438 -21.47 -20.12 15.07
CA ASP A 438 -22.51 -20.11 16.08
C ASP A 438 -22.80 -18.67 16.52
N ASP A 439 -23.98 -18.15 16.17
CA ASP A 439 -24.41 -16.78 16.45
C ASP A 439 -24.46 -16.45 17.95
N ALA A 440 -24.78 -17.43 18.80
CA ALA A 440 -24.87 -17.22 20.24
C ALA A 440 -23.50 -17.02 20.90
N LEU A 441 -22.43 -17.46 20.24
CA LEU A 441 -21.06 -17.38 20.75
C LEU A 441 -20.18 -16.42 19.92
N ILE A 442 -20.73 -15.74 18.94
CA ILE A 442 -19.95 -14.99 17.94
C ILE A 442 -19.13 -13.87 18.58
N SER A 443 -19.73 -13.08 19.49
CA SER A 443 -19.01 -12.01 20.18
C SER A 443 -17.81 -12.56 20.98
N LYS A 444 -18.05 -13.61 21.76
CA LYS A 444 -17.00 -14.23 22.56
C LYS A 444 -15.88 -14.84 21.72
N ARG A 445 -16.21 -15.54 20.62
CA ARG A 445 -15.23 -16.24 19.79
C ARG A 445 -14.45 -15.27 18.91
N LEU A 446 -15.15 -14.39 18.18
CA LEU A 446 -14.52 -13.48 17.25
C LEU A 446 -13.72 -12.39 17.97
N LEU A 447 -14.36 -11.64 18.88
CA LEU A 447 -13.68 -10.55 19.59
C LEU A 447 -12.60 -11.06 20.55
N GLY A 448 -12.66 -12.33 20.98
CA GLY A 448 -11.66 -12.97 21.82
C GLY A 448 -10.36 -13.36 21.10
N VAL A 449 -10.24 -13.13 19.78
CA VAL A 449 -8.98 -13.37 19.06
C VAL A 449 -8.03 -12.20 19.31
N GLU A 450 -7.14 -12.36 20.29
CA GLU A 450 -6.22 -11.32 20.77
C GLU A 450 -5.33 -10.77 19.66
N GLU A 451 -4.86 -11.62 18.73
CA GLU A 451 -4.04 -11.24 17.58
C GLU A 451 -4.75 -10.26 16.63
N ILE A 452 -6.10 -10.25 16.61
CA ILE A 452 -6.90 -9.36 15.76
C ILE A 452 -7.41 -8.16 16.54
N PHE A 453 -8.01 -8.41 17.72
CA PHE A 453 -8.76 -7.39 18.46
C PHE A 453 -8.06 -6.89 19.73
N GLY A 454 -6.90 -7.47 20.07
CA GLY A 454 -6.23 -7.15 21.33
C GLY A 454 -7.05 -7.55 22.54
N THR A 455 -6.75 -6.94 23.70
CA THR A 455 -7.41 -7.25 24.97
C THR A 455 -8.47 -6.22 25.37
N ALA A 456 -8.41 -4.97 24.88
CA ALA A 456 -9.31 -3.92 25.28
C ALA A 456 -10.75 -4.12 24.76
N ILE A 457 -10.88 -4.52 23.51
CA ILE A 457 -12.17 -4.70 22.82
C ILE A 457 -13.03 -5.78 23.49
N PRO A 458 -12.57 -7.02 23.69
CA PRO A 458 -13.36 -8.07 24.34
C PRO A 458 -13.68 -7.76 25.83
N ASN A 459 -12.92 -6.88 26.46
CA ASN A 459 -13.11 -6.47 27.85
C ASN A 459 -13.94 -5.19 28.02
N SER A 460 -14.46 -4.60 26.93
CA SER A 460 -15.42 -3.47 26.97
C SER A 460 -16.86 -3.98 26.82
N PRO A 461 -17.65 -4.04 27.92
CA PRO A 461 -19.04 -4.48 27.84
C PRO A 461 -19.88 -3.64 26.89
N GLU A 462 -19.61 -2.33 26.81
CA GLU A 462 -20.32 -1.38 25.94
C GLU A 462 -20.07 -1.71 24.48
N PHE A 463 -18.82 -1.97 24.10
CA PHE A 463 -18.47 -2.35 22.73
C PHE A 463 -19.05 -3.72 22.35
N VAL A 464 -18.93 -4.71 23.23
CA VAL A 464 -19.49 -6.06 22.99
C VAL A 464 -20.99 -5.98 22.80
N ALA A 465 -21.73 -5.23 23.64
CA ALA A 465 -23.16 -5.04 23.48
C ALA A 465 -23.52 -4.28 22.20
N ALA A 466 -22.73 -3.28 21.77
CA ALA A 466 -22.90 -2.59 20.52
C ALA A 466 -22.70 -3.53 19.32
N PHE A 467 -21.64 -4.34 19.34
CA PHE A 467 -21.37 -5.35 18.32
C PHE A 467 -22.55 -6.33 18.17
N GLU A 468 -23.05 -6.88 19.28
CA GLU A 468 -24.16 -7.84 19.28
C GLU A 468 -25.43 -7.22 18.70
N ARG A 469 -25.78 -5.97 19.11
CA ARG A 469 -26.94 -5.24 18.52
C ARG A 469 -26.77 -5.04 17.02
N CYS A 470 -25.59 -4.61 16.57
CA CYS A 470 -25.29 -4.39 15.15
C CYS A 470 -25.38 -5.70 14.37
N PHE A 471 -24.80 -6.79 14.89
CA PHE A 471 -24.83 -8.08 14.24
C PHE A 471 -26.25 -8.62 14.07
N VAL A 472 -27.08 -8.56 15.14
CA VAL A 472 -28.49 -8.98 15.09
C VAL A 472 -29.26 -8.09 14.11
N SER A 473 -29.05 -6.77 14.13
CA SER A 473 -29.72 -5.87 13.20
C SER A 473 -29.35 -6.15 11.74
N LEU A 474 -28.08 -6.35 11.43
CA LEU A 474 -27.64 -6.71 10.08
C LEU A 474 -28.25 -8.02 9.60
N ARG A 475 -28.23 -9.04 10.46
CA ARG A 475 -28.77 -10.37 10.13
C ARG A 475 -30.28 -10.34 9.89
N ASP A 476 -31.03 -9.65 10.76
CA ASP A 476 -32.52 -9.73 10.79
C ASP A 476 -33.18 -8.66 9.91
N ASN A 477 -32.57 -7.48 9.77
CA ASN A 477 -33.16 -6.33 9.07
C ASN A 477 -32.41 -5.94 7.80
N GLY A 478 -31.21 -6.46 7.60
CA GLY A 478 -30.33 -6.14 6.48
C GLY A 478 -29.59 -4.82 6.62
N VAL A 479 -28.68 -4.58 5.68
CA VAL A 479 -27.69 -3.46 5.71
C VAL A 479 -28.40 -2.11 5.71
N THR A 480 -29.28 -1.86 4.74
CA THR A 480 -29.92 -0.53 4.58
C THR A 480 -30.73 -0.12 5.82
N ALA A 481 -31.54 -1.04 6.35
CA ALA A 481 -32.36 -0.74 7.53
C ALA A 481 -31.48 -0.48 8.77
N THR A 482 -30.41 -1.24 8.93
CA THR A 482 -29.44 -1.06 10.03
C THR A 482 -28.73 0.29 9.94
N LEU A 483 -28.26 0.69 8.77
CA LEU A 483 -27.64 2.00 8.55
C LEU A 483 -28.60 3.15 8.84
N VAL A 484 -29.83 3.07 8.33
CA VAL A 484 -30.87 4.09 8.58
C VAL A 484 -31.19 4.20 10.06
N GLN A 485 -31.27 3.07 10.78
CA GLN A 485 -31.50 3.07 12.22
C GLN A 485 -30.34 3.71 12.99
N LEU A 486 -29.13 3.38 12.64
CA LEU A 486 -27.93 3.95 13.26
C LEU A 486 -27.85 5.47 13.08
N LEU A 487 -28.10 5.97 11.87
CA LEU A 487 -28.03 7.39 11.53
C LEU A 487 -29.16 8.24 12.16
N LYS A 488 -30.25 7.64 12.63
CA LYS A 488 -31.32 8.36 13.35
C LYS A 488 -31.02 8.60 14.82
N LYS A 489 -30.01 7.94 15.38
CA LYS A 489 -29.64 8.19 16.78
C LYS A 489 -29.04 9.58 16.90
N PRO A 490 -29.44 10.36 17.94
CA PRO A 490 -28.77 11.63 18.22
C PRO A 490 -27.31 11.34 18.59
N ASN A 491 -26.41 12.17 18.08
CA ASN A 491 -24.96 12.13 18.38
C ASN A 491 -24.69 12.50 19.83
#